data_ddfc91f200b6aeb47ef3c0b86c382e2d
#
_entry.id   ddfc91f200b6aeb47ef3c0b86c382e2d
#
_cell.length_a   1.000
_cell.length_b   1.000
_cell.length_c   1.000
_cell.angle_alpha   90.00
_cell.angle_beta   90.00
_cell.angle_gamma   90.00
#
_symmetry.space_group_name_H-M   'P 1'
#
loop_
_entity.id
_entity.type
_entity.pdbx_description
1 polymer ?
#
loop_
_entity_poly.entity_id
_entity_poly.type
_entity_poly.pdbx_seq_one_letter_code
_entity_poly.pdbx_strand_id
1 'polypeptide(L)'
;RGMYANEVRIMQEKLEKARQELKREIKIEVNVENGGAITGSVKCKRMKYPENIVVSIEEIRGVDYPAPVEYGTIGQFDRTFVPHVIAVQKGTVIDFPNSDIVKHNVFSPQDGCKQFNLGTYEVGIVKQVIFDKLCVVPIQCNVHAEMSAFVAVFDNPYFVVTLKDGNFKIDNIPPGNYTLKTWHEKFESVTHEVRVDEGEIINVNFVLKKKKITTGT
;
A
#
# COMPACT_ATOMS: atom_id res chain seq x y z
N ARG A 1 -11.96 -25.91 -26.04
CA ARG A 1 -11.53 -24.48 -26.08
C ARG A 1 -12.50 -23.56 -25.31
N GLY A 2 -13.83 -23.79 -25.33
CA GLY A 2 -14.80 -22.93 -24.64
C GLY A 2 -14.77 -23.00 -23.11
N MET A 3 -14.52 -24.18 -22.51
CA MET A 3 -14.44 -24.34 -21.05
C MET A 3 -13.27 -23.57 -20.44
N TYR A 4 -12.09 -23.67 -21.01
CA TYR A 4 -10.88 -22.97 -20.55
C TYR A 4 -11.04 -21.44 -20.60
N ALA A 5 -11.65 -20.90 -21.67
CA ALA A 5 -11.92 -19.47 -21.80
C ALA A 5 -12.91 -18.96 -20.73
N ASN A 6 -13.91 -19.78 -20.35
CA ASN A 6 -14.86 -19.43 -19.31
C ASN A 6 -14.23 -19.43 -17.91
N GLU A 7 -13.35 -20.39 -17.63
CA GLU A 7 -12.60 -20.45 -16.37
C GLU A 7 -11.68 -19.25 -16.21
N VAL A 8 -10.95 -18.87 -17.28
CA VAL A 8 -10.11 -17.66 -17.29
C VAL A 8 -10.91 -16.41 -17.04
N ARG A 9 -12.09 -16.27 -17.67
CA ARG A 9 -12.98 -15.12 -17.45
C ARG A 9 -13.45 -15.04 -16.00
N ILE A 10 -13.91 -16.15 -15.42
CA ILE A 10 -14.36 -16.21 -14.03
C ILE A 10 -13.21 -15.84 -13.06
N MET A 11 -12.00 -16.31 -13.33
CA MET A 11 -10.83 -15.99 -12.53
C MET A 11 -10.48 -14.51 -12.61
N GLN A 12 -10.54 -13.91 -13.80
CA GLN A 12 -10.31 -12.47 -14.00
C GLN A 12 -11.37 -11.62 -13.30
N GLU A 13 -12.65 -12.03 -13.34
CA GLU A 13 -13.72 -11.36 -12.61
C GLU A 13 -13.52 -11.42 -11.09
N LYS A 14 -13.12 -12.58 -10.56
CA LYS A 14 -12.78 -12.74 -9.13
C LYS A 14 -11.60 -11.87 -8.72
N LEU A 15 -10.55 -11.82 -9.54
CA LEU A 15 -9.38 -10.99 -9.29
C LEU A 15 -9.74 -9.50 -9.29
N GLU A 16 -10.53 -9.05 -10.27
CA GLU A 16 -10.95 -7.65 -10.33
C GLU A 16 -11.86 -7.29 -9.14
N LYS A 17 -12.78 -8.18 -8.76
CA LYS A 17 -13.60 -8.02 -7.57
C LYS A 17 -12.75 -7.91 -6.30
N ALA A 18 -11.77 -8.79 -6.12
CA ALA A 18 -10.85 -8.72 -4.98
C ALA A 18 -10.05 -7.42 -4.98
N ARG A 19 -9.60 -6.92 -6.14
CA ARG A 19 -8.91 -5.62 -6.26
C ARG A 19 -9.77 -4.44 -5.83
N GLN A 20 -11.08 -4.53 -6.03
CA GLN A 20 -12.04 -3.47 -5.66
C GLN A 20 -12.45 -3.56 -4.18
N GLU A 21 -12.61 -4.77 -3.65
CA GLU A 21 -13.12 -5.02 -2.29
C GLU A 21 -12.02 -4.92 -1.22
N LEU A 22 -10.77 -5.29 -1.54
CA LEU A 22 -9.70 -5.25 -0.56
C LEU A 22 -9.25 -3.83 -0.27
N LYS A 23 -9.32 -3.44 0.98
CA LYS A 23 -8.82 -2.15 1.44
C LYS A 23 -7.32 -2.04 1.18
N ARG A 24 -6.90 -0.87 0.75
CA ARG A 24 -5.49 -0.54 0.51
C ARG A 24 -4.86 0.26 1.64
N GLU A 25 -5.67 0.64 2.62
CA GLU A 25 -5.26 1.46 3.75
C GLU A 25 -5.89 0.93 5.02
N ILE A 26 -5.07 0.61 6.02
CA ILE A 26 -5.51 0.19 7.35
C ILE A 26 -4.93 1.16 8.36
N LYS A 27 -5.78 1.99 8.92
CA LYS A 27 -5.45 3.06 9.86
C LYS A 27 -6.62 3.35 10.77
N ILE A 28 -6.35 3.96 11.91
CA ILE A 28 -7.41 4.47 12.78
C ILE A 28 -8.13 5.64 12.11
N GLU A 29 -9.39 5.81 12.44
CA GLU A 29 -10.10 7.05 12.13
C GLU A 29 -9.76 8.10 13.20
N VAL A 30 -9.37 9.29 12.75
CA VAL A 30 -9.08 10.44 13.61
C VAL A 30 -10.09 11.52 13.31
N ASN A 31 -10.70 12.06 14.33
CA ASN A 31 -11.56 13.24 14.22
C ASN A 31 -10.84 14.41 14.89
N VAL A 32 -10.39 15.36 14.09
CA VAL A 32 -9.73 16.60 14.54
C VAL A 32 -10.73 17.72 14.42
N GLU A 33 -11.02 18.40 15.53
CA GLU A 33 -11.87 19.59 15.49
C GLU A 33 -11.23 20.65 14.58
N ASN A 34 -11.99 21.11 13.58
CA ASN A 34 -11.49 22.00 12.52
C ASN A 34 -10.25 21.47 11.77
N GLY A 35 -10.11 20.14 11.64
CA GLY A 35 -9.02 19.54 10.87
C GLY A 35 -9.03 19.98 9.42
N GLY A 36 -7.85 20.26 8.87
CA GLY A 36 -7.67 20.58 7.46
C GLY A 36 -7.58 19.31 6.59
N ALA A 37 -7.42 19.54 5.29
CA ALA A 37 -7.25 18.46 4.32
C ALA A 37 -6.19 18.80 3.27
N ILE A 38 -5.53 17.77 2.75
CA ILE A 38 -4.65 17.89 1.59
C ILE A 38 -5.23 17.05 0.47
N THR A 39 -5.49 17.69 -0.67
CA THR A 39 -5.95 17.07 -1.90
C THR A 39 -4.91 17.20 -3.00
N GLY A 40 -5.00 16.39 -4.02
CA GLY A 40 -4.10 16.57 -5.15
C GLY A 40 -4.09 15.41 -6.13
N SER A 41 -3.10 15.44 -7.01
CA SER A 41 -2.89 14.38 -7.97
C SER A 41 -1.41 14.00 -8.09
N VAL A 42 -1.17 12.74 -8.39
CA VAL A 42 0.16 12.24 -8.73
C VAL A 42 0.18 11.88 -10.22
N LYS A 43 1.21 12.35 -10.92
CA LYS A 43 1.49 11.99 -12.32
C LYS A 43 2.86 11.30 -12.39
N CYS A 44 2.97 10.27 -13.17
CA CYS A 44 4.23 9.56 -13.39
C CYS A 44 4.63 9.65 -14.86
N LYS A 45 5.87 10.06 -15.14
CA LYS A 45 6.38 10.04 -16.51
C LYS A 45 6.39 8.61 -17.05
N ARG A 46 5.76 8.39 -18.21
CA ARG A 46 5.67 7.08 -18.90
C ARG A 46 4.85 6.01 -18.17
N MET A 47 3.95 6.40 -17.28
CA MET A 47 2.95 5.53 -16.67
C MET A 47 1.57 6.09 -16.93
N LYS A 48 0.70 5.29 -17.55
CA LYS A 48 -0.65 5.73 -17.94
C LYS A 48 -1.57 5.88 -16.73
N TYR A 49 -1.47 4.96 -15.78
CA TYR A 49 -2.29 4.91 -14.58
C TYR A 49 -1.40 5.04 -13.34
N PRO A 50 -1.35 6.20 -12.68
CA PRO A 50 -0.51 6.43 -11.51
C PRO A 50 -1.15 5.84 -10.24
N GLU A 51 -1.42 4.53 -10.26
CA GLU A 51 -1.93 3.74 -9.15
C GLU A 51 -0.80 3.17 -8.27
N ASN A 52 -1.16 2.75 -7.06
CA ASN A 52 -0.24 2.15 -6.08
C ASN A 52 0.87 3.10 -5.59
N ILE A 53 0.66 4.40 -5.69
CA ILE A 53 1.56 5.39 -5.11
C ILE A 53 1.06 5.72 -3.71
N VAL A 54 1.91 5.58 -2.73
CA VAL A 54 1.61 6.04 -1.37
C VAL A 54 1.96 7.51 -1.25
N VAL A 55 1.02 8.31 -0.76
CA VAL A 55 1.24 9.70 -0.33
C VAL A 55 1.04 9.73 1.17
N SER A 56 2.00 10.23 1.92
CA SER A 56 1.97 10.23 3.39
C SER A 56 2.54 11.50 3.99
N ILE A 57 2.10 11.85 5.19
CA ILE A 57 2.79 12.77 6.08
C ILE A 57 3.91 11.97 6.77
N GLU A 58 5.16 12.49 6.74
CA GLU A 58 6.32 11.74 7.25
C GLU A 58 6.28 11.55 8.76
N GLU A 59 6.05 12.62 9.53
CA GLU A 59 6.06 12.59 11.00
C GLU A 59 5.05 13.58 11.57
N ILE A 60 4.35 13.17 12.61
CA ILE A 60 3.56 14.08 13.46
C ILE A 60 4.12 14.02 14.88
N ARG A 61 4.80 15.08 15.29
CA ARG A 61 5.48 15.13 16.57
C ARG A 61 4.51 15.26 17.75
N GLY A 62 4.84 14.55 18.83
CA GLY A 62 4.13 14.70 20.10
C GLY A 62 2.78 14.00 20.17
N VAL A 63 2.41 13.20 19.16
CA VAL A 63 1.19 12.41 19.17
C VAL A 63 1.56 10.94 18.95
N ASP A 64 1.09 10.07 19.83
CA ASP A 64 1.21 8.62 19.69
C ASP A 64 -0.16 8.07 19.29
N TYR A 65 -0.20 7.38 18.16
CA TYR A 65 -1.42 6.81 17.62
C TYR A 65 -1.49 5.32 17.93
N PRO A 66 -2.61 4.83 18.53
CA PRO A 66 -2.77 3.41 18.81
C PRO A 66 -2.79 2.57 17.54
N ALA A 67 -2.41 1.31 17.66
CA ALA A 67 -2.53 0.37 16.54
C ALA A 67 -4.00 0.18 16.13
N PRO A 68 -4.30 0.08 14.82
CA PRO A 68 -5.65 -0.24 14.36
C PRO A 68 -6.10 -1.62 14.86
N VAL A 69 -7.40 -1.74 15.17
CA VAL A 69 -8.01 -3.04 15.48
C VAL A 69 -8.41 -3.81 14.23
N GLU A 70 -8.54 -3.13 13.11
CA GLU A 70 -8.86 -3.72 11.82
C GLU A 70 -7.65 -4.42 11.22
N TYR A 71 -7.86 -5.62 10.67
CA TYR A 71 -6.83 -6.38 9.97
C TYR A 71 -6.78 -5.97 8.51
N GLY A 72 -5.55 -5.90 7.98
CA GLY A 72 -5.32 -5.81 6.53
C GLY A 72 -5.39 -7.18 5.87
N THR A 73 -5.52 -7.20 4.55
CA THR A 73 -5.49 -8.45 3.78
C THR A 73 -4.68 -8.26 2.51
N ILE A 74 -3.76 -9.19 2.26
CA ILE A 74 -3.11 -9.38 0.96
C ILE A 74 -3.44 -10.77 0.47
N GLY A 75 -4.45 -10.87 -0.41
CA GLY A 75 -4.89 -12.12 -1.00
C GLY A 75 -3.94 -12.63 -2.09
N GLN A 76 -4.01 -13.93 -2.37
CA GLN A 76 -3.28 -14.59 -3.44
C GLN A 76 -4.28 -15.11 -4.46
N PHE A 77 -4.28 -14.55 -5.68
CA PHE A 77 -5.20 -14.86 -6.75
C PHE A 77 -4.45 -14.91 -8.08
N ASP A 78 -4.63 -15.97 -8.84
CA ASP A 78 -4.02 -16.12 -10.18
C ASP A 78 -2.53 -15.71 -10.20
N ARG A 79 -1.76 -16.26 -9.27
CA ARG A 79 -0.32 -15.97 -9.07
C ARG A 79 -0.01 -14.48 -8.89
N THR A 80 -0.91 -13.76 -8.20
CA THR A 80 -0.74 -12.34 -7.93
C THR A 80 -1.11 -12.04 -6.48
N PHE A 81 -0.30 -11.21 -5.80
CA PHE A 81 -0.70 -10.62 -4.53
C PHE A 81 -1.63 -9.43 -4.76
N VAL A 82 -2.75 -9.37 -4.02
CA VAL A 82 -3.77 -8.33 -4.15
C VAL A 82 -4.17 -7.81 -2.77
N PRO A 83 -4.07 -6.52 -2.51
CA PRO A 83 -3.56 -5.46 -3.40
C PRO A 83 -2.04 -5.56 -3.60
N HIS A 84 -1.51 -4.95 -4.67
CA HIS A 84 -0.07 -4.88 -4.91
C HIS A 84 0.64 -3.96 -3.91
N VAL A 85 -0.01 -2.89 -3.47
CA VAL A 85 0.47 -2.00 -2.40
C VAL A 85 -0.64 -1.81 -1.38
N ILE A 86 -0.31 -2.01 -0.11
CA ILE A 86 -1.14 -1.65 1.04
C ILE A 86 -0.34 -0.74 1.96
N ALA A 87 -0.97 0.32 2.44
CA ALA A 87 -0.43 1.22 3.45
C ALA A 87 -1.12 0.94 4.79
N VAL A 88 -0.35 0.79 5.85
CA VAL A 88 -0.88 0.43 7.16
C VAL A 88 -0.26 1.25 8.26
N GLN A 89 -1.02 1.49 9.32
CA GLN A 89 -0.47 2.05 10.54
C GLN A 89 0.29 0.96 11.31
N LYS A 90 1.34 1.36 12.01
CA LYS A 90 2.18 0.48 12.85
C LYS A 90 1.33 -0.37 13.81
N GLY A 91 1.66 -1.65 13.90
CA GLY A 91 0.94 -2.62 14.74
C GLY A 91 -0.20 -3.34 14.03
N THR A 92 -0.52 -2.99 12.78
CA THR A 92 -1.55 -3.68 11.99
C THR A 92 -1.17 -5.14 11.76
N VAL A 93 -2.14 -6.03 11.93
CA VAL A 93 -2.05 -7.43 11.51
C VAL A 93 -2.52 -7.54 10.07
N ILE A 94 -1.77 -8.23 9.22
CA ILE A 94 -2.18 -8.53 7.84
C ILE A 94 -2.38 -10.02 7.67
N ASP A 95 -3.54 -10.37 7.13
CA ASP A 95 -3.91 -11.71 6.68
C ASP A 95 -3.39 -11.98 5.27
N PHE A 96 -2.85 -13.17 5.07
CA PHE A 96 -2.38 -13.66 3.78
C PHE A 96 -3.16 -14.94 3.39
N PRO A 97 -4.43 -14.81 2.96
CA PRO A 97 -5.18 -15.97 2.48
C PRO A 97 -4.66 -16.47 1.14
N ASN A 98 -4.50 -17.78 0.99
CA ASN A 98 -4.33 -18.38 -0.32
C ASN A 98 -5.71 -18.72 -0.92
N SER A 99 -6.18 -17.87 -1.82
CA SER A 99 -7.43 -18.05 -2.57
C SER A 99 -7.19 -18.52 -4.01
N ASP A 100 -5.95 -18.92 -4.32
CA ASP A 100 -5.57 -19.50 -5.61
C ASP A 100 -5.75 -21.03 -5.61
N ILE A 101 -5.66 -21.65 -6.77
CA ILE A 101 -5.75 -23.10 -6.95
C ILE A 101 -4.41 -23.83 -6.74
N VAL A 102 -3.33 -23.07 -6.57
CA VAL A 102 -1.96 -23.59 -6.39
C VAL A 102 -1.37 -23.13 -5.05
N LYS A 103 -0.33 -23.82 -4.61
CA LYS A 103 0.40 -23.45 -3.39
C LYS A 103 1.26 -22.22 -3.63
N HIS A 104 1.30 -21.34 -2.64
CA HIS A 104 2.17 -20.17 -2.62
C HIS A 104 3.00 -20.13 -1.34
N ASN A 105 4.10 -19.40 -1.41
CA ASN A 105 4.87 -18.94 -0.26
C ASN A 105 4.68 -17.45 -0.08
N VAL A 106 4.74 -16.97 1.14
CA VAL A 106 4.76 -15.55 1.46
C VAL A 106 5.97 -15.27 2.35
N PHE A 107 6.87 -14.42 1.88
CA PHE A 107 8.05 -14.03 2.65
C PHE A 107 8.48 -12.58 2.34
N SER A 108 9.26 -12.00 3.24
CA SER A 108 10.01 -10.77 3.00
C SER A 108 11.51 -11.13 2.93
N PRO A 109 12.28 -10.57 1.96
CA PRO A 109 13.70 -10.83 1.79
C PRO A 109 14.53 -10.52 3.04
N GLN A 110 15.70 -11.14 3.16
CA GLN A 110 16.58 -10.99 4.33
C GLN A 110 17.20 -9.61 4.49
N ASP A 111 17.31 -8.84 3.41
CA ASP A 111 17.75 -7.43 3.41
C ASP A 111 16.63 -6.44 3.72
N GLY A 112 15.41 -6.94 3.87
CA GLY A 112 14.24 -6.13 4.25
C GLY A 112 14.27 -5.72 5.72
N CYS A 113 13.67 -4.57 6.02
CA CYS A 113 13.57 -4.03 7.38
C CYS A 113 12.74 -4.90 8.34
N LYS A 114 11.83 -5.73 7.82
CA LYS A 114 11.08 -6.75 8.55
C LYS A 114 11.18 -8.07 7.81
N GLN A 115 11.82 -9.03 8.44
CA GLN A 115 12.06 -10.35 7.87
C GLN A 115 11.04 -11.35 8.40
N PHE A 116 10.45 -12.13 7.51
CA PHE A 116 9.62 -13.28 7.84
C PHE A 116 9.50 -14.24 6.66
N ASN A 117 9.14 -15.48 6.95
CA ASN A 117 8.82 -16.48 5.95
C ASN A 117 7.70 -17.38 6.49
N LEU A 118 6.54 -17.32 5.86
CA LEU A 118 5.38 -18.11 6.27
C LEU A 118 5.43 -19.55 5.74
N GLY A 119 6.44 -19.91 4.95
CA GLY A 119 6.52 -21.19 4.27
C GLY A 119 5.47 -21.29 3.15
N THR A 120 5.48 -22.43 2.46
CA THR A 120 4.50 -22.75 1.40
C THR A 120 3.22 -23.32 2.00
N TYR A 121 2.06 -22.87 1.52
CA TYR A 121 0.75 -23.35 2.00
C TYR A 121 -0.29 -23.43 0.90
N GLU A 122 -1.30 -24.25 1.16
CA GLU A 122 -2.35 -24.63 0.20
C GLU A 122 -3.50 -23.61 0.16
N VAL A 123 -4.38 -23.79 -0.83
CA VAL A 123 -5.64 -23.03 -0.95
C VAL A 123 -6.48 -23.14 0.33
N GLY A 124 -7.15 -22.04 0.69
CA GLY A 124 -8.02 -21.94 1.87
C GLY A 124 -7.27 -21.69 3.19
N ILE A 125 -5.95 -21.77 3.22
CA ILE A 125 -5.15 -21.46 4.42
C ILE A 125 -4.92 -19.94 4.50
N VAL A 126 -5.05 -19.40 5.71
CA VAL A 126 -4.74 -18.00 6.05
C VAL A 126 -3.57 -17.98 7.02
N LYS A 127 -2.57 -17.15 6.75
CA LYS A 127 -1.47 -16.88 7.65
C LYS A 127 -1.39 -15.39 7.96
N GLN A 128 -0.79 -15.03 9.09
CA GLN A 128 -0.82 -13.67 9.61
C GLN A 128 0.58 -13.16 9.94
N VAL A 129 0.77 -11.84 9.76
CA VAL A 129 1.98 -11.12 10.20
C VAL A 129 1.57 -9.78 10.79
N ILE A 130 2.17 -9.42 11.95
CA ILE A 130 2.04 -8.07 12.52
C ILE A 130 3.09 -7.16 11.90
N PHE A 131 2.70 -5.97 11.44
CA PHE A 131 3.60 -4.97 10.86
C PHE A 131 3.89 -3.85 11.85
N ASP A 132 5.00 -3.97 12.58
CA ASP A 132 5.41 -3.17 13.74
C ASP A 132 6.65 -2.28 13.50
N LYS A 133 7.22 -2.30 12.29
CA LYS A 133 8.40 -1.50 11.92
C LYS A 133 8.08 -0.48 10.85
N LEU A 134 8.46 0.78 11.07
CA LEU A 134 8.22 1.92 10.18
C LEU A 134 9.11 1.84 8.93
N CYS A 135 8.63 1.18 7.90
CA CYS A 135 9.35 0.98 6.65
C CYS A 135 8.43 0.42 5.57
N VAL A 136 8.94 0.30 4.37
CA VAL A 136 8.26 -0.44 3.31
C VAL A 136 8.83 -1.85 3.23
N VAL A 137 7.96 -2.82 3.46
CA VAL A 137 8.28 -4.25 3.49
C VAL A 137 7.91 -4.88 2.15
N PRO A 138 8.87 -5.36 1.35
CA PRO A 138 8.58 -6.12 0.15
C PRO A 138 8.04 -7.52 0.52
N ILE A 139 7.02 -7.95 -0.18
CA ILE A 139 6.39 -9.26 -0.06
C ILE A 139 6.63 -10.03 -1.36
N GLN A 140 7.11 -11.25 -1.27
CA GLN A 140 7.48 -12.08 -2.41
C GLN A 140 7.01 -13.52 -2.23
N CYS A 141 6.97 -14.26 -3.34
CA CYS A 141 6.75 -15.70 -3.37
C CYS A 141 7.99 -16.39 -3.97
N ASN A 142 8.52 -17.40 -3.29
CA ASN A 142 9.67 -18.17 -3.81
C ASN A 142 9.25 -19.28 -4.80
N VAL A 143 7.94 -19.53 -4.97
CA VAL A 143 7.39 -20.50 -5.93
C VAL A 143 7.15 -19.84 -7.29
N HIS A 144 6.69 -18.57 -7.29
CA HIS A 144 6.37 -17.79 -8.48
C HIS A 144 7.07 -16.44 -8.41
N ALA A 145 8.14 -16.28 -9.16
CA ALA A 145 9.03 -15.11 -9.07
C ALA A 145 8.36 -13.78 -9.49
N GLU A 146 7.26 -13.85 -10.25
CA GLU A 146 6.47 -12.69 -10.66
C GLU A 146 5.59 -12.12 -9.54
N MET A 147 5.32 -12.89 -8.47
CA MET A 147 4.47 -12.45 -7.37
C MET A 147 5.21 -11.51 -6.43
N SER A 148 4.81 -10.27 -6.43
CA SER A 148 5.32 -9.25 -5.50
C SER A 148 4.22 -8.33 -5.01
N ALA A 149 4.38 -7.82 -3.78
CA ALA A 149 3.58 -6.77 -3.18
C ALA A 149 4.41 -5.96 -2.19
N PHE A 150 3.85 -4.88 -1.66
CA PHE A 150 4.52 -4.01 -0.71
C PHE A 150 3.58 -3.61 0.42
N VAL A 151 4.08 -3.64 1.65
CA VAL A 151 3.42 -3.10 2.83
C VAL A 151 4.18 -1.87 3.29
N ALA A 152 3.58 -0.69 3.15
CA ALA A 152 4.13 0.56 3.67
C ALA A 152 3.58 0.82 5.07
N VAL A 153 4.46 0.95 6.07
CA VAL A 153 4.09 1.05 7.48
C VAL A 153 4.40 2.46 8.00
N PHE A 154 3.41 3.11 8.60
CA PHE A 154 3.48 4.47 9.13
C PHE A 154 3.13 4.51 10.62
N ASP A 155 3.65 5.51 11.34
CA ASP A 155 3.35 5.75 12.75
C ASP A 155 2.07 6.59 12.97
N ASN A 156 1.59 7.24 11.93
CA ASN A 156 0.41 8.11 11.95
C ASN A 156 -0.62 7.68 10.90
N PRO A 157 -1.90 8.12 10.98
CA PRO A 157 -2.96 7.71 10.05
C PRO A 157 -3.05 8.54 8.76
N TYR A 158 -2.15 9.50 8.53
CA TYR A 158 -2.24 10.46 7.43
C TYR A 158 -1.49 9.98 6.19
N PHE A 159 -2.01 8.96 5.57
CA PHE A 159 -1.53 8.39 4.32
C PHE A 159 -2.69 7.92 3.44
N VAL A 160 -2.39 7.76 2.16
CA VAL A 160 -3.33 7.29 1.14
C VAL A 160 -2.59 6.54 0.04
N VAL A 161 -3.25 5.56 -0.58
CA VAL A 161 -2.74 4.84 -1.76
C VAL A 161 -3.56 5.26 -2.97
N THR A 162 -2.90 5.82 -4.00
CA THR A 162 -3.59 6.30 -5.20
C THR A 162 -4.23 5.15 -5.99
N LEU A 163 -5.37 5.45 -6.58
CA LEU A 163 -6.04 4.62 -7.57
C LEU A 163 -5.59 4.99 -9.01
N LYS A 164 -6.23 4.42 -10.02
CA LYS A 164 -5.86 4.58 -11.43
C LYS A 164 -5.87 6.02 -11.94
N ASP A 165 -6.67 6.89 -11.34
CA ASP A 165 -6.74 8.32 -11.70
C ASP A 165 -5.61 9.16 -11.09
N GLY A 166 -4.89 8.61 -10.09
CA GLY A 166 -3.81 9.27 -9.38
C GLY A 166 -4.23 10.36 -8.42
N ASN A 167 -5.52 10.58 -8.23
CA ASN A 167 -6.03 11.55 -7.26
C ASN A 167 -5.89 11.00 -5.84
N PHE A 168 -5.69 11.93 -4.91
CA PHE A 168 -5.60 11.59 -3.48
C PHE A 168 -6.24 12.65 -2.60
N LYS A 169 -6.63 12.24 -1.40
CA LYS A 169 -7.12 13.11 -0.33
C LYS A 169 -6.69 12.55 1.02
N ILE A 170 -6.13 13.39 1.88
CA ILE A 170 -5.85 13.11 3.28
C ILE A 170 -6.63 14.12 4.10
N ASP A 171 -7.54 13.64 4.94
CA ASP A 171 -8.47 14.44 5.74
C ASP A 171 -8.07 14.48 7.21
N ASN A 172 -8.75 15.35 7.96
CA ASN A 172 -8.67 15.47 9.42
C ASN A 172 -7.24 15.71 9.92
N ILE A 173 -6.46 16.50 9.17
CA ILE A 173 -5.08 16.84 9.52
C ILE A 173 -5.11 17.96 10.55
N PRO A 174 -4.45 17.83 11.72
CA PRO A 174 -4.30 18.94 12.68
C PRO A 174 -3.62 20.15 12.02
N PRO A 175 -3.92 21.39 12.43
CA PRO A 175 -3.15 22.54 11.97
C PRO A 175 -1.66 22.40 12.29
N GLY A 176 -0.79 22.67 11.30
CA GLY A 176 0.64 22.49 11.49
C GLY A 176 1.46 22.59 10.20
N ASN A 177 2.77 22.39 10.35
CA ASN A 177 3.70 22.28 9.22
C ASN A 177 4.11 20.83 9.04
N TYR A 178 4.01 20.34 7.81
CA TYR A 178 4.20 18.92 7.50
C TYR A 178 5.07 18.71 6.27
N THR A 179 5.79 17.61 6.25
CA THR A 179 6.45 17.09 5.05
C THR A 179 5.58 16.01 4.44
N LEU A 180 5.02 16.30 3.28
CA LEU A 180 4.35 15.31 2.45
C LEU A 180 5.36 14.54 1.62
N LYS A 181 5.23 13.23 1.55
CA LYS A 181 6.14 12.35 0.80
C LYS A 181 5.40 11.35 -0.05
N THR A 182 5.95 11.09 -1.24
CA THR A 182 5.46 10.02 -2.10
C THR A 182 6.39 8.81 -2.07
N TRP A 183 5.82 7.61 -2.19
CA TRP A 183 6.58 6.39 -2.37
C TRP A 183 5.98 5.52 -3.48
N HIS A 184 6.84 4.93 -4.29
CA HIS A 184 6.50 3.87 -5.24
C HIS A 184 7.75 3.04 -5.56
N GLU A 185 7.59 1.74 -5.81
CA GLU A 185 8.71 0.82 -6.07
C GLU A 185 9.60 1.25 -7.26
N LYS A 186 9.01 1.83 -8.32
CA LYS A 186 9.69 2.16 -9.59
C LYS A 186 10.02 3.65 -9.77
N PHE A 187 9.52 4.53 -8.91
CA PHE A 187 9.68 5.98 -9.05
C PHE A 187 10.46 6.57 -7.87
N GLU A 188 11.17 7.65 -8.15
CA GLU A 188 11.86 8.44 -7.12
C GLU A 188 10.82 9.06 -6.19
N SER A 189 11.11 9.07 -4.89
CA SER A 189 10.29 9.76 -3.90
C SER A 189 10.42 11.27 -4.09
N VAL A 190 9.31 11.98 -3.94
CA VAL A 190 9.24 13.45 -3.96
C VAL A 190 8.62 13.91 -2.65
N THR A 191 9.18 14.96 -2.07
CA THR A 191 8.68 15.60 -0.85
C THR A 191 8.20 17.02 -1.14
N HIS A 192 7.19 17.47 -0.38
CA HIS A 192 6.70 18.84 -0.36
C HIS A 192 6.46 19.28 1.08
N GLU A 193 7.00 20.44 1.45
CA GLU A 193 6.65 21.11 2.69
C GLU A 193 5.30 21.80 2.51
N VAL A 194 4.39 21.59 3.46
CA VAL A 194 3.05 22.19 3.47
C VAL A 194 2.71 22.70 4.86
N ARG A 195 1.96 23.79 4.91
CA ARG A 195 1.30 24.28 6.11
C ARG A 195 -0.19 24.04 5.96
N VAL A 196 -0.80 23.42 6.94
CA VAL A 196 -2.25 23.23 7.05
C VAL A 196 -2.77 24.14 8.14
N ASP A 197 -3.68 25.06 7.82
CA ASP A 197 -4.39 25.87 8.79
C ASP A 197 -5.76 25.23 9.11
N GLU A 198 -6.46 25.73 10.15
CA GLU A 198 -7.75 25.20 10.59
C GLU A 198 -8.78 25.18 9.45
N GLY A 199 -9.37 24.03 9.18
CA GLY A 199 -10.39 23.82 8.15
C GLY A 199 -9.91 24.05 6.71
N GLU A 200 -8.63 24.31 6.50
CA GLU A 200 -8.08 24.60 5.19
C GLU A 200 -7.99 23.34 4.31
N ILE A 201 -8.24 23.52 3.01
CA ILE A 201 -8.02 22.47 2.00
C ILE A 201 -6.89 22.93 1.08
N ILE A 202 -5.75 22.24 1.16
CA ILE A 202 -4.57 22.52 0.36
C ILE A 202 -4.54 21.58 -0.85
N ASN A 203 -4.15 22.11 -2.01
CA ASN A 203 -3.93 21.29 -3.22
C ASN A 203 -2.44 21.12 -3.52
N VAL A 204 -1.96 19.87 -3.57
CA VAL A 204 -0.57 19.52 -3.85
C VAL A 204 -0.51 18.51 -4.98
N ASN A 205 0.28 18.82 -6.02
CA ASN A 205 0.42 17.94 -7.17
C ASN A 205 1.86 17.44 -7.30
N PHE A 206 2.02 16.14 -7.53
CA PHE A 206 3.31 15.48 -7.70
C PHE A 206 3.56 15.05 -9.14
N VAL A 207 4.81 15.16 -9.58
CA VAL A 207 5.27 14.58 -10.86
C VAL A 207 6.48 13.70 -10.57
N LEU A 208 6.28 12.39 -10.63
CA LEU A 208 7.32 11.41 -10.32
C LEU A 208 8.15 11.05 -11.55
N LYS A 209 9.45 10.89 -11.33
CA LYS A 209 10.41 10.38 -12.32
C LYS A 209 10.78 8.95 -11.99
N LYS A 210 10.99 8.12 -13.01
CA LYS A 210 11.42 6.74 -12.84
C LYS A 210 12.80 6.69 -12.18
N LYS A 211 12.99 5.80 -11.21
CA LYS A 211 14.31 5.52 -10.61
C LYS A 211 15.30 5.14 -11.71
N LYS A 212 16.51 5.69 -11.65
CA LYS A 212 17.60 5.22 -12.50
C LYS A 212 17.99 3.81 -12.09
N ILE A 213 18.04 2.89 -13.03
CA ILE A 213 18.60 1.57 -12.78
C ILE A 213 20.11 1.78 -12.70
N THR A 214 20.66 1.77 -11.47
CA THR A 214 22.10 1.62 -11.29
C THR A 214 22.43 0.17 -11.61
N THR A 215 22.88 -0.12 -12.82
CA THR A 215 23.56 -1.37 -13.13
C THR A 215 24.84 -1.34 -12.29
N GLY A 216 24.84 -2.09 -11.17
CA GLY A 216 26.09 -2.34 -10.43
C GLY A 216 27.08 -3.03 -11.36
N THR A 217 28.22 -2.41 -11.55
CA THR A 217 29.41 -3.00 -12.14
C THR A 217 30.04 -3.99 -11.17
#